data_1c29165a5ee0bada794b9fc740ae2e39
#
_entry.id   1c29165a5ee0bada794b9fc740ae2e39
#
_cell.length_a   1.000
_cell.length_b   1.000
_cell.length_c   1.000
_cell.angle_alpha   90.00
_cell.angle_beta   90.00
_cell.angle_gamma   90.00
#
_symmetry.space_group_name_H-M   'P 1'
#
loop_
_entity.id
_entity.type
_entity.pdbx_description
1 polymer ?
#
loop_
_entity_poly.entity_id
_entity_poly.type
_entity_poly.pdbx_seq_one_letter_code
_entity_poly.pdbx_strand_id
1 'polypeptide(L)'
;MQSFDVVIAGGGMVGLATAAALQGSGLRIAVIESRIPELTELTPEPALRVSAINAASERLLQHLGVWQDILALRASAYQGMEVWESDSFGRIAFRAQEYGHTHLGHIIENRVIQLALWNKVGRQSEVTMIAPATLKQVAWGENEAFITLDNGQMLTA
;
A
#
# COMPACT_ATOMS: atom_id res chain seq x y z
N MET A 1 -16.45 -4.00 -22.60
CA MET A 1 -15.65 -2.93 -21.99
C MET A 1 -16.31 -2.55 -20.69
N GLN A 2 -15.57 -2.46 -19.61
CA GLN A 2 -16.07 -2.08 -18.27
C GLN A 2 -15.67 -0.63 -17.99
N SER A 3 -16.60 0.15 -17.41
CA SER A 3 -16.38 1.56 -17.09
C SER A 3 -16.28 1.73 -15.58
N PHE A 4 -15.29 2.50 -15.15
CA PHE A 4 -15.01 2.88 -13.78
C PHE A 4 -14.91 4.40 -13.67
N ASP A 5 -14.94 4.91 -12.46
CA ASP A 5 -14.70 6.32 -12.19
C ASP A 5 -13.23 6.55 -11.84
N VAL A 6 -12.56 5.50 -11.31
CA VAL A 6 -11.12 5.48 -10.99
C VAL A 6 -10.53 4.12 -11.35
N VAL A 7 -9.39 4.13 -12.04
CA VAL A 7 -8.57 2.93 -12.27
C VAL A 7 -7.19 3.13 -11.64
N ILE A 8 -6.83 2.24 -10.72
CA ILE A 8 -5.55 2.24 -10.00
C ILE A 8 -4.66 1.16 -10.61
N ALA A 9 -3.56 1.55 -11.21
CA ALA A 9 -2.58 0.63 -11.77
C ALA A 9 -1.52 0.28 -10.72
N GLY A 10 -1.62 -0.92 -10.20
CA GLY A 10 -0.75 -1.48 -9.17
C GLY A 10 -1.43 -1.67 -7.82
N GLY A 11 -1.50 -2.93 -7.37
CA GLY A 11 -1.99 -3.33 -6.05
C GLY A 11 -0.87 -3.38 -5.00
N GLY A 12 0.08 -2.45 -5.05
CA GLY A 12 1.06 -2.24 -3.99
C GLY A 12 0.47 -1.44 -2.82
N MET A 13 1.29 -1.16 -1.80
CA MET A 13 0.86 -0.44 -0.58
C MET A 13 0.12 0.87 -0.89
N VAL A 14 0.64 1.67 -1.84
CA VAL A 14 0.08 2.98 -2.18
C VAL A 14 -1.24 2.85 -2.92
N GLY A 15 -1.29 2.01 -3.97
CA GLY A 15 -2.51 1.79 -4.75
C GLY A 15 -3.65 1.24 -3.90
N LEU A 16 -3.37 0.25 -3.05
CA LEU A 16 -4.36 -0.33 -2.15
C LEU A 16 -4.79 0.66 -1.05
N ALA A 17 -3.86 1.46 -0.51
CA ALA A 17 -4.22 2.51 0.45
C ALA A 17 -5.12 3.58 -0.18
N THR A 18 -4.85 3.94 -1.45
CA THR A 18 -5.71 4.85 -2.22
C THR A 18 -7.10 4.26 -2.42
N ALA A 19 -7.20 3.00 -2.83
CA ALA A 19 -8.49 2.31 -2.97
C ALA A 19 -9.25 2.26 -1.64
N ALA A 20 -8.56 1.91 -0.54
CA ALA A 20 -9.14 1.87 0.80
C ALA A 20 -9.64 3.24 1.26
N ALA A 21 -8.91 4.31 0.97
CA ALA A 21 -9.27 5.69 1.33
C ALA A 21 -10.49 6.22 0.57
N LEU A 22 -10.79 5.67 -0.60
CA LEU A 22 -11.96 6.03 -1.40
C LEU A 22 -13.24 5.27 -0.98
N GLN A 23 -13.18 4.46 0.05
CA GLN A 23 -14.35 3.75 0.57
C GLN A 23 -15.47 4.73 0.95
N GLY A 24 -16.69 4.48 0.50
CA GLY A 24 -17.85 5.33 0.77
C GLY A 24 -17.91 6.60 -0.09
N SER A 25 -17.03 6.76 -1.07
CA SER A 25 -17.09 7.89 -2.02
C SER A 25 -18.20 7.78 -3.06
N GLY A 26 -18.77 6.57 -3.24
CA GLY A 26 -19.74 6.26 -4.29
C GLY A 26 -19.08 6.05 -5.66
N LEU A 27 -17.75 6.13 -5.76
CA LEU A 27 -17.01 5.90 -7.01
C LEU A 27 -16.83 4.40 -7.27
N ARG A 28 -16.95 4.00 -8.53
CA ARG A 28 -16.63 2.65 -8.99
C ARG A 28 -15.13 2.58 -9.27
N ILE A 29 -14.42 1.74 -8.54
CA ILE A 29 -12.96 1.70 -8.54
C ILE A 29 -12.50 0.35 -9.10
N ALA A 30 -11.50 0.35 -9.99
CA ALA A 30 -10.76 -0.85 -10.36
C ALA A 30 -9.32 -0.76 -9.83
N VAL A 31 -8.82 -1.86 -9.31
CA VAL A 31 -7.40 -2.03 -8.97
C VAL A 31 -6.83 -3.14 -9.85
N ILE A 32 -5.83 -2.80 -10.67
CA ILE A 32 -5.14 -3.75 -11.54
C ILE A 32 -3.85 -4.18 -10.84
N GLU A 33 -3.64 -5.49 -10.70
CA GLU A 33 -2.42 -6.01 -10.08
C GLU A 33 -1.93 -7.28 -10.82
N SER A 34 -0.65 -7.30 -11.09
CA SER A 34 -0.02 -8.39 -11.83
C SER A 34 0.05 -9.71 -11.04
N ARG A 35 0.09 -9.61 -9.71
CA ARG A 35 0.23 -10.77 -8.83
C ARG A 35 -0.63 -10.65 -7.57
N ILE A 36 -1.42 -11.69 -7.30
CA ILE A 36 -2.19 -11.78 -6.06
C ILE A 36 -1.23 -12.03 -4.89
N PRO A 37 -1.20 -11.17 -3.84
CA PRO A 37 -0.37 -11.43 -2.67
C PRO A 37 -0.95 -12.59 -1.85
N GLU A 38 -0.07 -13.47 -1.35
CA GLU A 38 -0.47 -14.66 -0.58
C GLU A 38 0.13 -14.64 0.83
N LEU A 39 -0.65 -15.12 1.80
CA LEU A 39 -0.19 -15.28 3.19
C LEU A 39 1.00 -16.24 3.30
N THR A 40 1.05 -17.25 2.44
CA THR A 40 2.15 -18.23 2.36
C THR A 40 3.51 -17.62 2.04
N GLU A 41 3.54 -16.38 1.53
CA GLU A 41 4.77 -15.63 1.28
C GLU A 41 5.41 -15.07 2.56
N LEU A 42 4.69 -15.06 3.68
CA LEU A 42 5.22 -14.64 4.99
C LEU A 42 5.96 -15.81 5.63
N THR A 43 7.27 -15.87 5.39
CA THR A 43 8.17 -16.85 6.01
C THR A 43 8.50 -16.47 7.46
N PRO A 44 9.04 -17.40 8.29
CA PRO A 44 9.53 -17.07 9.64
C PRO A 44 10.59 -15.97 9.63
N GLU A 45 11.49 -15.96 8.65
CA GLU A 45 12.48 -14.91 8.46
C GLU A 45 11.85 -13.69 7.80
N PRO A 46 12.15 -12.47 8.29
CA PRO A 46 11.68 -11.23 7.68
C PRO A 46 12.18 -11.07 6.24
N ALA A 47 11.34 -10.49 5.38
CA ALA A 47 11.74 -10.14 4.02
C ALA A 47 12.80 -9.05 4.01
N LEU A 48 13.59 -9.02 2.94
CA LEU A 48 14.59 -7.95 2.73
C LEU A 48 13.93 -6.57 2.52
N ARG A 49 12.72 -6.54 1.94
CA ARG A 49 11.98 -5.31 1.71
C ARG A 49 11.11 -4.96 2.92
N VAL A 50 11.62 -4.03 3.72
CA VAL A 50 10.93 -3.44 4.86
C VAL A 50 10.79 -1.93 4.66
N SER A 51 9.81 -1.34 5.32
CA SER A 51 9.60 0.11 5.38
C SER A 51 9.57 0.58 6.82
N ALA A 52 10.20 1.72 7.07
CA ALA A 52 10.08 2.44 8.33
C ALA A 52 8.81 3.29 8.26
N ILE A 53 7.75 2.80 8.85
CA ILE A 53 6.44 3.46 8.91
C ILE A 53 6.45 4.46 10.07
N ASN A 54 6.36 5.74 9.75
CA ASN A 54 6.34 6.81 10.75
C ASN A 54 4.93 6.99 11.36
N ALA A 55 4.83 7.79 12.41
CA ALA A 55 3.57 8.02 13.13
C ALA A 55 2.43 8.58 12.24
N ALA A 56 2.74 9.33 11.18
CA ALA A 56 1.72 9.84 10.26
C ALA A 56 1.15 8.70 9.40
N SER A 57 2.02 7.84 8.88
CA SER A 57 1.62 6.66 8.11
C SER A 57 0.89 5.62 8.98
N GLU A 58 1.29 5.46 10.26
CA GLU A 58 0.54 4.64 11.22
C GLU A 58 -0.89 5.13 11.38
N ARG A 59 -1.06 6.44 11.61
CA ARG A 59 -2.40 7.05 11.72
C ARG A 59 -3.25 6.85 10.46
N LEU A 60 -2.64 6.96 9.28
CA LEU A 60 -3.34 6.64 8.04
C LEU A 60 -3.81 5.19 8.02
N LEU A 61 -2.93 4.23 8.29
CA LEU A 61 -3.25 2.80 8.31
C LEU A 61 -4.29 2.45 9.40
N GLN A 62 -4.27 3.15 10.53
CA GLN A 62 -5.31 3.08 11.57
C GLN A 62 -6.66 3.59 11.03
N HIS A 63 -6.67 4.74 10.36
CA HIS A 63 -7.88 5.32 9.76
C HIS A 63 -8.47 4.41 8.67
N LEU A 64 -7.62 3.78 7.87
CA LEU A 64 -8.03 2.78 6.87
C LEU A 64 -8.51 1.46 7.49
N GLY A 65 -8.35 1.27 8.80
CA GLY A 65 -8.82 0.10 9.54
C GLY A 65 -8.00 -1.17 9.32
N VAL A 66 -6.72 -1.05 8.92
CA VAL A 66 -5.83 -2.19 8.66
C VAL A 66 -4.69 -2.34 9.68
N TRP A 67 -4.54 -1.38 10.59
CA TRP A 67 -3.40 -1.35 11.49
C TRP A 67 -3.34 -2.57 12.42
N GLN A 68 -4.48 -3.01 12.96
CA GLN A 68 -4.53 -4.18 13.83
C GLN A 68 -4.18 -5.47 13.08
N ASP A 69 -4.61 -5.60 11.83
CA ASP A 69 -4.26 -6.75 10.99
C ASP A 69 -2.75 -6.78 10.70
N ILE A 70 -2.13 -5.61 10.48
CA ILE A 70 -0.68 -5.47 10.31
C ILE A 70 0.06 -5.92 11.57
N LEU A 71 -0.36 -5.43 12.75
CA LEU A 71 0.25 -5.80 14.03
C LEU A 71 0.10 -7.29 14.32
N ALA A 72 -1.05 -7.88 13.98
CA ALA A 72 -1.30 -9.30 14.17
C ALA A 72 -0.42 -10.19 13.27
N LEU A 73 0.00 -9.68 12.11
CA LEU A 73 0.93 -10.39 11.24
C LEU A 73 2.38 -10.22 11.73
N ARG A 74 2.96 -9.04 11.59
CA ARG A 74 4.32 -8.74 12.07
C ARG A 74 4.64 -7.25 11.93
N ALA A 75 5.03 -6.61 13.04
CA ALA A 75 5.54 -5.25 13.07
C ALA A 75 6.52 -5.10 14.23
N SER A 76 7.55 -4.28 14.06
CA SER A 76 8.54 -4.01 15.09
C SER A 76 8.68 -2.51 15.33
N ALA A 77 8.32 -2.06 16.53
CA ALA A 77 8.47 -0.65 16.91
C ALA A 77 9.96 -0.28 17.03
N TYR A 78 10.34 0.92 16.55
CA TYR A 78 11.67 1.48 16.76
C TYR A 78 11.60 2.77 17.56
N GLN A 79 12.55 2.93 18.49
CA GLN A 79 12.59 4.05 19.44
C GLN A 79 13.64 5.09 19.07
N GLY A 80 14.55 4.76 18.18
CA GLY A 80 15.61 5.65 17.75
C GLY A 80 15.96 5.46 16.29
N MET A 81 16.39 6.53 15.67
CA MET A 81 16.94 6.53 14.32
C MET A 81 18.21 7.37 14.33
N GLU A 82 19.24 6.87 13.70
CA GLU A 82 20.49 7.55 13.54
C GLU A 82 20.91 7.50 12.08
N VAL A 83 21.26 8.65 11.54
CA VAL A 83 21.72 8.81 10.15
C VAL A 83 23.05 9.52 10.18
N TRP A 84 24.02 8.99 9.46
CA TRP A 84 25.34 9.58 9.32
C TRP A 84 25.78 9.51 7.88
N GLU A 85 26.71 10.37 7.52
CA GLU A 85 27.32 10.39 6.21
C GLU A 85 28.66 9.62 6.24
N SER A 86 28.92 8.79 5.24
CA SER A 86 30.11 7.92 5.21
C SER A 86 31.42 8.70 5.12
N ASP A 87 31.39 9.84 4.42
CA ASP A 87 32.58 10.58 4.03
C ASP A 87 32.74 11.92 4.78
N SER A 88 31.91 12.18 5.79
CA SER A 88 31.95 13.40 6.61
C SER A 88 31.60 13.13 8.07
N PHE A 89 31.68 14.17 8.91
CA PHE A 89 31.27 14.11 10.32
C PHE A 89 29.78 14.39 10.53
N GLY A 90 29.02 14.50 9.45
CA GLY A 90 27.58 14.74 9.50
C GLY A 90 26.85 13.59 10.17
N ARG A 91 26.14 13.88 11.28
CA ARG A 91 25.36 12.89 12.04
C ARG A 91 24.11 13.54 12.59
N ILE A 92 22.98 12.86 12.48
CA ILE A 92 21.72 13.26 13.11
C ILE A 92 21.08 12.04 13.79
N ALA A 93 20.56 12.24 14.99
CA ALA A 93 19.88 11.21 15.76
C ALA A 93 18.52 11.71 16.22
N PHE A 94 17.53 10.83 16.22
CA PHE A 94 16.19 11.06 16.72
C PHE A 94 15.89 9.99 17.77
N ARG A 95 15.30 10.39 18.88
CA ARG A 95 14.89 9.48 19.96
C ARG A 95 13.44 9.79 20.33
N ALA A 96 12.60 8.75 20.40
CA ALA A 96 11.19 8.91 20.71
C ALA A 96 10.93 9.65 22.03
N GLN A 97 11.76 9.40 23.04
CA GLN A 97 11.68 10.00 24.35
C GLN A 97 11.85 11.52 24.33
N GLU A 98 12.65 12.06 23.40
CA GLU A 98 12.87 13.51 23.25
C GLU A 98 11.61 14.24 22.80
N TYR A 99 10.66 13.50 22.19
CA TYR A 99 9.37 14.01 21.71
C TYR A 99 8.20 13.55 22.58
N GLY A 100 8.46 12.91 23.72
CA GLY A 100 7.40 12.39 24.60
C GLY A 100 6.65 11.19 24.02
N HIS A 101 7.23 10.46 23.06
CA HIS A 101 6.65 9.29 22.43
C HIS A 101 7.29 7.98 22.93
N THR A 102 6.53 6.89 22.83
CA THR A 102 7.04 5.55 23.16
C THR A 102 7.85 4.94 22.01
N HIS A 103 7.60 5.38 20.79
CA HIS A 103 8.29 4.94 19.56
C HIS A 103 8.23 6.04 18.50
N LEU A 104 9.13 5.98 17.53
CA LEU A 104 9.14 6.87 16.36
C LEU A 104 8.28 6.32 15.21
N GLY A 105 8.10 5.02 15.17
CA GLY A 105 7.36 4.30 14.15
C GLY A 105 7.62 2.79 14.24
N HIS A 106 7.28 2.09 13.15
CA HIS A 106 7.44 0.64 13.06
C HIS A 106 8.20 0.25 11.79
N ILE A 107 9.10 -0.73 11.92
CA ILE A 107 9.67 -1.42 10.76
C ILE A 107 8.72 -2.55 10.40
N ILE A 108 8.21 -2.53 9.16
CA ILE A 108 7.21 -3.49 8.68
C ILE A 108 7.60 -3.96 7.28
N GLU A 109 7.47 -5.25 7.04
CA GLU A 109 7.64 -5.81 5.70
C GLU A 109 6.58 -5.25 4.74
N ASN A 110 7.00 -4.83 3.55
CA ASN A 110 6.08 -4.27 2.56
C ASN A 110 4.94 -5.24 2.21
N ARG A 111 5.23 -6.54 2.17
CA ARG A 111 4.21 -7.58 1.91
C ARG A 111 3.17 -7.71 3.02
N VAL A 112 3.53 -7.43 4.28
CA VAL A 112 2.58 -7.42 5.41
C VAL A 112 1.55 -6.30 5.23
N ILE A 113 2.02 -5.10 4.91
CA ILE A 113 1.15 -3.95 4.66
C ILE A 113 0.28 -4.21 3.43
N GLN A 114 0.87 -4.71 2.35
CA GLN A 114 0.15 -5.04 1.12
C GLN A 114 -0.95 -6.08 1.37
N LEU A 115 -0.65 -7.15 2.08
CA LEU A 115 -1.61 -8.21 2.36
C LEU A 115 -2.80 -7.73 3.21
N ALA A 116 -2.53 -6.94 4.27
CA ALA A 116 -3.58 -6.37 5.11
C ALA A 116 -4.51 -5.44 4.29
N LEU A 117 -3.92 -4.56 3.48
CA LEU A 117 -4.67 -3.68 2.59
C LEU A 117 -5.42 -4.45 1.50
N TRP A 118 -4.82 -5.47 0.91
CA TRP A 118 -5.44 -6.33 -0.09
C TRP A 118 -6.72 -6.99 0.44
N ASN A 119 -6.63 -7.59 1.62
CA ASN A 119 -7.76 -8.21 2.29
C ASN A 119 -8.87 -7.21 2.64
N LYS A 120 -8.50 -5.99 3.01
CA LYS A 120 -9.45 -4.90 3.30
C LYS A 120 -10.16 -4.45 2.02
N VAL A 121 -9.40 -4.14 0.97
CA VAL A 121 -9.91 -3.62 -0.31
C VAL A 121 -10.77 -4.66 -1.02
N GLY A 122 -10.38 -5.92 -1.00
CA GLY A 122 -11.12 -7.01 -1.63
C GLY A 122 -12.52 -7.28 -1.02
N ARG A 123 -12.82 -6.68 0.14
CA ARG A 123 -14.15 -6.75 0.78
C ARG A 123 -15.02 -5.52 0.50
N GLN A 124 -14.51 -4.51 -0.19
CA GLN A 124 -15.25 -3.29 -0.52
C GLN A 124 -16.07 -3.52 -1.78
N SER A 125 -17.38 -3.28 -1.70
CA SER A 125 -18.31 -3.47 -2.82
C SER A 125 -18.07 -2.53 -4.01
N GLU A 126 -17.46 -1.38 -3.75
CA GLU A 126 -17.16 -0.34 -4.75
C GLU A 126 -15.87 -0.65 -5.53
N VAL A 127 -15.07 -1.62 -5.08
CA VAL A 127 -13.77 -1.96 -5.68
C VAL A 127 -13.83 -3.28 -6.42
N THR A 128 -13.42 -3.23 -7.68
CA THR A 128 -13.20 -4.42 -8.51
C THR A 128 -11.69 -4.72 -8.55
N MET A 129 -11.30 -5.85 -7.97
CA MET A 129 -9.92 -6.34 -8.06
C MET A 129 -9.73 -7.09 -9.38
N ILE A 130 -8.82 -6.60 -10.22
CA ILE A 130 -8.45 -7.20 -11.51
C ILE A 130 -7.04 -7.77 -11.39
N ALA A 131 -6.95 -9.02 -10.95
CA ALA A 131 -5.69 -9.72 -10.70
C ALA A 131 -5.89 -11.23 -10.93
N PRO A 132 -4.90 -11.94 -11.53
CA PRO A 132 -3.67 -11.37 -12.08
C PRO A 132 -3.92 -10.68 -13.44
N ALA A 133 -3.46 -9.44 -13.59
CA ALA A 133 -3.52 -8.69 -14.85
C ALA A 133 -2.49 -7.56 -14.86
N THR A 134 -1.94 -7.27 -16.02
CA THR A 134 -0.92 -6.23 -16.20
C THR A 134 -1.43 -5.15 -17.15
N LEU A 135 -1.21 -3.90 -16.77
CA LEU A 135 -1.47 -2.76 -17.64
C LEU A 135 -0.56 -2.86 -18.87
N LYS A 136 -1.15 -2.88 -20.07
CA LYS A 136 -0.42 -2.89 -21.34
C LYS A 136 -0.31 -1.52 -21.94
N GLN A 137 -1.41 -0.76 -21.94
CA GLN A 137 -1.48 0.56 -22.60
C GLN A 137 -2.55 1.43 -21.96
N VAL A 138 -2.31 2.72 -21.93
CA VAL A 138 -3.30 3.76 -21.65
C VAL A 138 -3.35 4.70 -22.86
N ALA A 139 -4.54 4.94 -23.39
CA ALA A 139 -4.81 5.96 -24.38
C ALA A 139 -5.71 7.03 -23.76
N TRP A 140 -5.32 8.28 -23.89
CA TRP A 140 -6.06 9.42 -23.32
C TRP A 140 -7.02 9.99 -24.37
N GLY A 141 -8.32 9.97 -24.06
CA GLY A 141 -9.35 10.69 -24.79
C GLY A 141 -9.60 12.08 -24.20
N GLU A 142 -10.55 12.81 -24.77
CA GLU A 142 -10.90 14.14 -24.26
C GLU A 142 -11.56 14.11 -22.88
N ASN A 143 -12.39 13.09 -22.62
CA ASN A 143 -13.19 12.99 -21.39
C ASN A 143 -12.95 11.70 -20.58
N GLU A 144 -12.21 10.76 -21.14
CA GLU A 144 -11.96 9.45 -20.51
C GLU A 144 -10.62 8.87 -20.93
N ALA A 145 -10.09 7.96 -20.12
CA ALA A 145 -8.93 7.14 -20.43
C ALA A 145 -9.35 5.74 -20.87
N PHE A 146 -8.70 5.20 -21.89
CA PHE A 146 -8.89 3.84 -22.37
C PHE A 146 -7.70 2.99 -21.94
N ILE A 147 -7.99 1.98 -21.13
CA ILE A 147 -6.98 1.12 -20.50
C ILE A 147 -7.07 -0.27 -21.14
N THR A 148 -5.95 -0.77 -21.68
CA THR A 148 -5.85 -2.13 -22.23
C THR A 148 -4.94 -2.96 -21.35
N LEU A 149 -5.41 -4.15 -20.95
CA LEU A 149 -4.66 -5.12 -20.16
C LEU A 149 -3.96 -6.14 -21.08
N ASP A 150 -2.99 -6.86 -20.52
CA ASP A 150 -2.21 -7.91 -21.20
C ASP A 150 -3.08 -9.09 -21.70
N ASN A 151 -4.17 -9.39 -21.00
CA ASN A 151 -5.16 -10.41 -21.35
C ASN A 151 -6.17 -9.96 -22.43
N GLY A 152 -6.03 -8.73 -22.96
CA GLY A 152 -6.93 -8.16 -23.97
C GLY A 152 -8.19 -7.49 -23.40
N GLN A 153 -8.40 -7.53 -22.08
CA GLN A 153 -9.51 -6.80 -21.45
C GLN A 153 -9.33 -5.28 -21.61
N MET A 154 -10.43 -4.58 -21.84
CA MET A 154 -10.45 -3.13 -21.98
C MET A 154 -11.33 -2.49 -20.91
N LEU A 155 -10.82 -1.41 -20.30
CA LEU A 155 -11.49 -0.61 -19.29
C LEU A 155 -11.53 0.86 -19.75
N THR A 156 -12.47 1.64 -19.19
CA THR A 156 -12.48 3.10 -19.29
C THR A 156 -12.57 3.73 -17.90
N ALA A 157 -11.97 4.91 -17.73
CA ALA A 157 -12.07 5.74 -16.51
C ALA A 157 -11.99 7.23 -16.85
#